data_59d405f918151adf525adb0896d2eb29
#
_entry.id   59d405f918151adf525adb0896d2eb29
#
_cell.length_a   1.000
_cell.length_b   1.000
_cell.length_c   1.000
_cell.angle_alpha   90.00
_cell.angle_beta   90.00
_cell.angle_gamma   90.00
#
_symmetry.space_group_name_H-M   'P 1'
#
loop_
_entity.id
_entity.type
_entity.pdbx_description
1 polymer ?
#
loop_
_entity_poly.entity_id
_entity_poly.type
_entity_poly.pdbx_seq_one_letter_code
_entity_poly.pdbx_strand_id
1 'polypeptide(L)'
;MSQLSLPLARPPGAREDRFLIGESNAQAVQLLERWATWPVMTGIIVGPRKSGRSLLARTMVQRSGGTMFDDADRADEVALFHAWNTAQAEHRPLFLVAERAPPAWAVRLPDLRSRLGASVIAQIGPPDDALAHDLLAQLIDRHELVAPPDIVAWILRRIERTHLAILRTAEALEEEASRRGNRRLSIAMARATLTAAGLLREPDAQIRNEDP
;
A
#
# COMPACT_ATOMS: atom_id res chain seq x y z
N MET A 1 -9.56 10.88 10.41
CA MET A 1 -9.03 10.12 9.25
C MET A 1 -9.78 10.54 8.00
N SER A 2 -9.07 10.91 6.93
CA SER A 2 -9.68 11.29 5.65
C SER A 2 -9.64 10.09 4.71
N GLN A 3 -10.78 9.73 4.14
CA GLN A 3 -10.89 8.66 3.14
C GLN A 3 -10.85 9.26 1.73
N LEU A 4 -9.98 8.72 0.88
CA LEU A 4 -9.98 9.01 -0.56
C LEU A 4 -10.92 8.04 -1.26
N SER A 5 -12.09 8.53 -1.67
CA SER A 5 -13.08 7.74 -2.41
C SER A 5 -12.75 7.74 -3.90
N LEU A 6 -12.65 6.55 -4.51
CA LEU A 6 -12.43 6.35 -5.95
C LEU A 6 -13.76 6.06 -6.64
N PRO A 7 -14.19 6.86 -7.61
CA PRO A 7 -15.24 6.45 -8.54
C PRO A 7 -14.60 5.65 -9.70
N LEU A 8 -14.43 4.35 -9.54
CA LEU A 8 -14.23 3.45 -10.67
C LEU A 8 -15.58 2.85 -11.02
N ALA A 9 -16.03 3.00 -12.26
CA ALA A 9 -17.19 2.30 -12.76
C ALA A 9 -16.93 0.78 -12.72
N ARG A 10 -17.33 0.15 -11.62
CA ARG A 10 -17.32 -1.30 -11.41
C ARG A 10 -18.73 -1.85 -11.53
N PRO A 11 -18.88 -3.14 -11.89
CA PRO A 11 -20.19 -3.78 -11.90
C PRO A 11 -20.86 -3.67 -10.52
N PRO A 12 -22.22 -3.59 -10.46
CA PRO A 12 -22.95 -3.51 -9.20
C PRO A 12 -22.56 -4.66 -8.28
N GLY A 13 -22.02 -4.36 -7.10
CA GLY A 13 -21.59 -5.34 -6.09
C GLY A 13 -20.10 -5.36 -5.77
N ALA A 14 -19.23 -4.71 -6.55
CA ALA A 14 -17.81 -4.61 -6.21
C ALA A 14 -17.60 -3.47 -5.19
N ARG A 15 -17.22 -3.82 -3.94
CA ARG A 15 -16.81 -2.83 -2.95
C ARG A 15 -15.56 -2.10 -3.45
N GLU A 16 -15.59 -0.77 -3.40
CA GLU A 16 -14.48 0.07 -3.90
C GLU A 16 -13.21 -0.15 -3.11
N ASP A 17 -12.08 -0.31 -3.81
CA ASP A 17 -10.75 -0.24 -3.19
C ASP A 17 -10.51 1.21 -2.76
N ARG A 18 -10.58 1.48 -1.45
CA ARG A 18 -10.30 2.80 -0.88
C ARG A 18 -8.88 2.84 -0.35
N PHE A 19 -8.14 3.87 -0.75
CA PHE A 19 -6.85 4.13 -0.13
C PHE A 19 -7.08 4.75 1.25
N LEU A 20 -6.66 4.03 2.30
CA LEU A 20 -6.78 4.51 3.68
C LEU A 20 -5.59 5.41 4.01
N ILE A 21 -5.86 6.52 4.68
CA ILE A 21 -4.85 7.48 5.11
C ILE A 21 -4.67 7.36 6.63
N GLY A 22 -3.45 7.05 7.05
CA GLY A 22 -3.00 7.05 8.43
C GLY A 22 -1.75 7.93 8.59
N GLU A 23 -1.20 8.01 9.78
CA GLU A 23 0.00 8.83 10.04
C GLU A 23 1.19 8.42 9.17
N SER A 24 1.36 7.11 8.96
CA SER A 24 2.47 6.53 8.20
C SER A 24 2.48 6.85 6.70
N ASN A 25 1.37 7.32 6.12
CA ASN A 25 1.27 7.67 4.70
C ASN A 25 0.71 9.06 4.43
N ALA A 26 0.23 9.79 5.44
CA ALA A 26 -0.37 11.10 5.30
C ALA A 26 0.55 12.12 4.62
N GLN A 27 1.84 12.12 4.96
CA GLN A 27 2.82 13.01 4.36
C GLN A 27 2.99 12.74 2.85
N ALA A 28 3.03 11.46 2.45
CA ALA A 28 3.11 11.08 1.05
C ALA A 28 1.89 11.57 0.27
N VAL A 29 0.69 11.39 0.82
CA VAL A 29 -0.57 11.85 0.20
C VAL A 29 -0.57 13.38 0.06
N GLN A 30 -0.26 14.11 1.12
CA GLN A 30 -0.22 15.59 1.10
C GLN A 30 0.79 16.12 0.07
N LEU A 31 1.96 15.48 -0.04
CA LEU A 31 2.97 15.85 -1.03
C LEU A 31 2.45 15.67 -2.45
N LEU A 32 1.76 14.55 -2.73
CA LEU A 32 1.21 14.26 -4.04
C LEU A 32 0.02 15.16 -4.39
N GLU A 33 -0.82 15.53 -3.42
CA GLU A 33 -1.95 16.45 -3.62
C GLU A 33 -1.49 17.87 -4.01
N ARG A 34 -0.27 18.26 -3.60
CA ARG A 34 0.34 19.56 -3.93
C ARG A 34 1.14 19.55 -5.24
N TRP A 35 0.85 18.65 -6.16
CA TRP A 35 1.62 18.48 -7.39
C TRP A 35 1.82 19.78 -8.18
N ALA A 36 0.86 20.70 -8.15
CA ALA A 36 0.96 22.01 -8.84
C ALA A 36 2.10 22.90 -8.30
N THR A 37 2.66 22.59 -7.12
CA THR A 37 3.78 23.32 -6.51
C THR A 37 5.11 22.58 -6.61
N TRP A 38 5.17 21.45 -7.32
CA TRP A 38 6.40 20.70 -7.46
C TRP A 38 7.43 21.45 -8.35
N PRO A 39 8.71 21.26 -8.09
CA PRO A 39 9.77 21.88 -8.91
C PRO A 39 9.79 21.31 -10.34
N VAL A 40 9.36 20.07 -10.52
CA VAL A 40 9.18 19.38 -11.79
C VAL A 40 7.88 18.57 -11.77
N MET A 41 7.20 18.42 -12.90
CA MET A 41 5.92 17.72 -12.99
C MET A 41 6.05 16.20 -12.83
N THR A 42 6.89 15.74 -11.91
CA THR A 42 7.10 14.30 -11.68
C THR A 42 7.26 14.01 -10.19
N GLY A 43 6.49 13.04 -9.71
CA GLY A 43 6.57 12.51 -8.36
C GLY A 43 6.82 10.99 -8.37
N ILE A 44 7.71 10.51 -7.50
CA ILE A 44 8.05 9.10 -7.35
C ILE A 44 7.39 8.59 -6.08
N ILE A 45 6.53 7.58 -6.22
CA ILE A 45 5.82 6.94 -5.10
C ILE A 45 6.55 5.65 -4.76
N VAL A 46 7.13 5.61 -3.58
CA VAL A 46 7.87 4.44 -3.07
C VAL A 46 7.29 3.90 -1.78
N GLY A 47 7.56 2.65 -1.48
CA GLY A 47 7.09 2.03 -0.24
C GLY A 47 7.13 0.51 -0.30
N PRO A 48 6.77 -0.19 0.78
CA PRO A 48 6.77 -1.64 0.85
C PRO A 48 5.81 -2.27 -0.16
N ARG A 49 6.04 -3.54 -0.47
CA ARG A 49 5.12 -4.32 -1.30
C ARG A 49 3.72 -4.33 -0.68
N LYS A 50 2.69 -4.21 -1.55
CA LYS A 50 1.27 -4.19 -1.15
C LYS A 50 0.86 -2.99 -0.30
N SER A 51 1.67 -1.93 -0.21
CA SER A 51 1.31 -0.70 0.52
C SER A 51 0.30 0.21 -0.19
N GLY A 52 -0.20 -0.19 -1.35
CA GLY A 52 -1.19 0.59 -2.10
C GLY A 52 -0.59 1.68 -3.01
N ARG A 53 0.72 1.65 -3.31
CA ARG A 53 1.40 2.62 -4.19
C ARG A 53 0.65 2.85 -5.49
N SER A 54 0.34 1.76 -6.21
CA SER A 54 -0.38 1.84 -7.49
C SER A 54 -1.81 2.33 -7.35
N LEU A 55 -2.47 2.02 -6.23
CA LEU A 55 -3.80 2.54 -5.92
C LEU A 55 -3.75 4.05 -5.68
N LEU A 56 -2.77 4.51 -4.89
CA LEU A 56 -2.54 5.94 -4.65
C LEU A 56 -2.23 6.68 -5.95
N ALA A 57 -1.33 6.15 -6.79
CA ALA A 57 -0.99 6.74 -8.09
C ALA A 57 -2.24 6.86 -8.98
N ARG A 58 -3.05 5.81 -9.11
CA ARG A 58 -4.31 5.87 -9.87
C ARG A 58 -5.26 6.93 -9.34
N THR A 59 -5.37 7.04 -8.02
CA THR A 59 -6.18 8.09 -7.38
C THR A 59 -5.69 9.49 -7.76
N MET A 60 -4.37 9.71 -7.72
CA MET A 60 -3.77 11.00 -8.08
C MET A 60 -3.97 11.31 -9.57
N VAL A 61 -3.80 10.34 -10.45
CA VAL A 61 -4.07 10.50 -11.90
C VAL A 61 -5.50 10.94 -12.15
N GLN A 62 -6.48 10.30 -11.52
CA GLN A 62 -7.91 10.67 -11.67
C GLN A 62 -8.20 12.10 -11.19
N ARG A 63 -7.54 12.56 -10.12
CA ARG A 63 -7.75 13.89 -9.56
C ARG A 63 -7.04 15.00 -10.33
N SER A 64 -5.85 14.72 -10.84
CA SER A 64 -4.99 15.72 -11.47
C SER A 64 -5.07 15.74 -13.00
N GLY A 65 -5.64 14.69 -13.61
CA GLY A 65 -5.57 14.48 -15.04
C GLY A 65 -4.16 14.12 -15.55
N GLY A 66 -3.25 13.75 -14.65
CA GLY A 66 -1.89 13.33 -14.97
C GLY A 66 -1.80 11.93 -15.57
N THR A 67 -0.59 11.40 -15.60
CA THR A 67 -0.28 10.03 -16.07
C THR A 67 0.53 9.27 -15.03
N MET A 68 0.65 7.95 -15.18
CA MET A 68 1.48 7.14 -14.28
C MET A 68 2.21 6.03 -15.03
N PHE A 69 3.34 5.61 -14.46
CA PHE A 69 4.01 4.34 -14.74
C PHE A 69 4.01 3.49 -13.47
N ASP A 70 3.47 2.29 -13.57
CA ASP A 70 3.62 1.28 -12.52
C ASP A 70 4.94 0.52 -12.76
N ASP A 71 5.59 0.03 -11.69
CA ASP A 71 6.91 -0.61 -11.75
C ASP A 71 7.94 0.19 -12.56
N ALA A 72 7.98 1.51 -12.36
CA ALA A 72 8.82 2.44 -13.12
C ALA A 72 10.31 2.11 -13.05
N ASP A 73 10.78 1.52 -11.95
CA ASP A 73 12.16 1.07 -11.77
C ASP A 73 12.54 -0.14 -12.64
N ARG A 74 11.57 -0.72 -13.36
CA ARG A 74 11.74 -1.83 -14.33
C ARG A 74 11.31 -1.46 -15.74
N ALA A 75 10.76 -0.26 -15.91
CA ALA A 75 10.29 0.22 -17.21
C ALA A 75 11.44 0.61 -18.14
N ASP A 76 11.14 0.74 -19.43
CA ASP A 76 12.09 1.26 -20.40
C ASP A 76 12.45 2.72 -20.09
N GLU A 77 13.74 3.00 -19.93
CA GLU A 77 14.25 4.33 -19.57
C GLU A 77 13.98 5.38 -20.64
N VAL A 78 13.93 4.98 -21.91
CA VAL A 78 13.61 5.90 -23.01
C VAL A 78 12.14 6.32 -22.95
N ALA A 79 11.25 5.37 -22.67
CA ALA A 79 9.83 5.65 -22.48
C ALA A 79 9.60 6.58 -21.27
N LEU A 80 10.28 6.33 -20.14
CA LEU A 80 10.22 7.19 -18.96
C LEU A 80 10.74 8.60 -19.25
N PHE A 81 11.83 8.71 -20.01
CA PHE A 81 12.40 9.99 -20.42
C PHE A 81 11.41 10.80 -21.27
N HIS A 82 10.75 10.16 -22.23
CA HIS A 82 9.72 10.82 -23.04
C HIS A 82 8.51 11.23 -22.21
N ALA A 83 8.03 10.35 -21.32
CA ALA A 83 6.92 10.67 -20.43
C ALA A 83 7.24 11.86 -19.51
N TRP A 84 8.48 11.92 -18.99
CA TRP A 84 8.92 13.04 -18.19
C TRP A 84 8.89 14.36 -19.00
N ASN A 85 9.41 14.35 -20.23
CA ASN A 85 9.39 15.54 -21.10
C ASN A 85 7.95 15.99 -21.40
N THR A 86 7.06 15.05 -21.70
CA THR A 86 5.65 15.35 -21.96
C THR A 86 4.98 15.95 -20.73
N ALA A 87 5.23 15.41 -19.55
CA ALA A 87 4.68 15.94 -18.30
C ALA A 87 5.09 17.40 -18.06
N GLN A 88 6.38 17.75 -18.33
CA GLN A 88 6.86 19.12 -18.21
C GLN A 88 6.21 20.05 -19.26
N ALA A 89 6.12 19.62 -20.51
CA ALA A 89 5.58 20.42 -21.61
C ALA A 89 4.07 20.70 -21.43
N GLU A 90 3.33 19.70 -20.95
CA GLU A 90 1.88 19.80 -20.77
C GLU A 90 1.48 20.36 -19.39
N HIS A 91 2.44 20.57 -18.47
CA HIS A 91 2.19 20.93 -17.07
C HIS A 91 1.20 19.97 -16.38
N ARG A 92 1.32 18.68 -16.66
CA ARG A 92 0.48 17.62 -16.09
C ARG A 92 1.36 16.65 -15.30
N PRO A 93 0.97 16.25 -14.06
CA PRO A 93 1.85 15.46 -13.23
C PRO A 93 2.03 14.04 -13.76
N LEU A 94 3.25 13.55 -13.68
CA LEU A 94 3.64 12.17 -13.91
C LEU A 94 3.92 11.49 -12.55
N PHE A 95 3.23 10.41 -12.25
CA PHE A 95 3.43 9.61 -11.04
C PHE A 95 4.18 8.32 -11.39
N LEU A 96 5.37 8.18 -10.86
CA LEU A 96 6.20 6.98 -11.04
C LEU A 96 6.09 6.10 -9.79
N VAL A 97 5.55 4.90 -9.95
CA VAL A 97 5.49 3.92 -8.86
C VAL A 97 6.70 3.02 -8.94
N ALA A 98 7.51 2.98 -7.89
CA ALA A 98 8.72 2.20 -7.84
C ALA A 98 8.90 1.50 -6.49
N GLU A 99 9.72 0.47 -6.44
CA GLU A 99 10.06 -0.18 -5.17
C GLU A 99 11.02 0.68 -4.35
N ARG A 100 11.94 1.37 -5.02
CA ARG A 100 12.92 2.27 -4.44
C ARG A 100 13.07 3.52 -5.28
N ALA A 101 13.45 4.62 -4.64
CA ALA A 101 13.82 5.85 -5.35
C ALA A 101 15.31 5.83 -5.75
N PRO A 102 15.73 6.64 -6.74
CA PRO A 102 17.15 6.92 -6.95
C PRO A 102 17.81 7.47 -5.67
N PRO A 103 19.08 7.11 -5.37
CA PRO A 103 20.00 6.32 -6.20
C PRO A 103 19.86 4.79 -6.07
N ALA A 104 19.00 4.29 -5.15
CA ALA A 104 18.81 2.85 -4.97
C ALA A 104 18.13 2.19 -6.20
N TRP A 105 17.36 2.96 -6.95
CA TRP A 105 16.96 2.64 -8.31
C TRP A 105 18.08 3.07 -9.26
N ALA A 106 18.81 2.10 -9.84
CA ALA A 106 19.91 2.36 -10.74
C ALA A 106 19.40 2.78 -12.13
N VAL A 107 19.50 4.08 -12.43
CA VAL A 107 19.15 4.68 -13.74
C VAL A 107 20.42 4.79 -14.61
N ARG A 108 20.39 4.22 -15.81
CA ARG A 108 21.54 4.19 -16.74
C ARG A 108 21.66 5.47 -17.56
N LEU A 109 20.53 5.99 -18.07
CA LEU A 109 20.48 7.24 -18.83
C LEU A 109 20.86 8.43 -17.95
N PRO A 110 21.99 9.13 -18.19
CA PRO A 110 22.44 10.24 -17.33
C PRO A 110 21.41 11.37 -17.22
N ASP A 111 20.77 11.74 -18.34
CA ASP A 111 19.75 12.78 -18.38
C ASP A 111 18.52 12.40 -17.55
N LEU A 112 18.03 11.17 -17.68
CA LEU A 112 16.91 10.68 -16.89
C LEU A 112 17.27 10.65 -15.40
N ARG A 113 18.48 10.20 -15.06
CA ARG A 113 18.98 10.18 -13.66
C ARG A 113 18.94 11.57 -13.04
N SER A 114 19.44 12.59 -13.75
CA SER A 114 19.42 13.97 -13.29
C SER A 114 18.00 14.47 -13.06
N ARG A 115 17.09 14.18 -14.00
CA ARG A 115 15.68 14.59 -13.95
C ARG A 115 14.90 13.91 -12.81
N LEU A 116 15.10 12.61 -12.63
CA LEU A 116 14.50 11.88 -11.50
C LEU A 116 15.06 12.35 -10.16
N GLY A 117 16.33 12.81 -10.12
CA GLY A 117 16.91 13.41 -8.93
C GLY A 117 16.25 14.73 -8.50
N ALA A 118 15.59 15.45 -9.42
CA ALA A 118 14.82 16.66 -9.14
C ALA A 118 13.35 16.37 -8.77
N SER A 119 12.88 15.13 -8.96
CA SER A 119 11.50 14.73 -8.70
C SER A 119 11.22 14.64 -7.20
N VAL A 120 9.98 14.92 -6.81
CA VAL A 120 9.57 14.72 -5.41
C VAL A 120 9.42 13.23 -5.11
N ILE A 121 9.75 12.84 -3.88
CA ILE A 121 9.65 11.44 -3.44
C ILE A 121 8.58 11.35 -2.36
N ALA A 122 7.49 10.66 -2.68
CA ALA A 122 6.41 10.33 -1.77
C ALA A 122 6.62 8.91 -1.21
N GLN A 123 7.04 8.81 0.04
CA GLN A 123 7.33 7.53 0.67
C GLN A 123 6.18 7.07 1.55
N ILE A 124 5.67 5.86 1.27
CA ILE A 124 4.72 5.16 2.14
C ILE A 124 5.51 4.30 3.11
N GLY A 125 5.31 4.54 4.41
CA GLY A 125 5.92 3.75 5.49
C GLY A 125 5.18 2.44 5.78
N PRO A 126 5.67 1.63 6.72
CA PRO A 126 4.89 0.53 7.29
C PRO A 126 3.64 1.09 7.99
N PRO A 127 2.53 0.33 8.06
CA PRO A 127 1.30 0.85 8.65
C PRO A 127 1.48 1.07 10.16
N ASP A 128 1.01 2.22 10.66
CA ASP A 128 0.81 2.46 12.09
C ASP A 128 -0.34 1.59 12.64
N ASP A 129 -0.51 1.56 13.95
CA ASP A 129 -1.50 0.68 14.60
C ASP A 129 -2.94 0.95 14.16
N ALA A 130 -3.30 2.21 13.99
CA ALA A 130 -4.62 2.62 13.55
C ALA A 130 -4.86 2.21 12.10
N LEU A 131 -3.90 2.50 11.21
CA LEU A 131 -3.96 2.12 9.81
C LEU A 131 -3.96 0.60 9.63
N ALA A 132 -3.17 -0.14 10.41
CA ALA A 132 -3.16 -1.61 10.36
C ALA A 132 -4.51 -2.20 10.75
N HIS A 133 -5.16 -1.64 11.79
CA HIS A 133 -6.49 -2.02 12.21
C HIS A 133 -7.53 -1.79 11.10
N ASP A 134 -7.55 -0.59 10.54
CA ASP A 134 -8.50 -0.21 9.51
C ASP A 134 -8.29 -1.00 8.21
N LEU A 135 -7.03 -1.27 7.83
CA LEU A 135 -6.70 -2.12 6.68
C LEU A 135 -7.21 -3.54 6.85
N LEU A 136 -6.96 -4.18 8.00
CA LEU A 136 -7.44 -5.53 8.24
C LEU A 136 -8.97 -5.58 8.30
N ALA A 137 -9.60 -4.62 8.97
CA ALA A 137 -11.05 -4.52 9.03
C ALA A 137 -11.68 -4.33 7.64
N GLN A 138 -11.10 -3.46 6.81
CA GLN A 138 -11.55 -3.26 5.42
C GLN A 138 -11.39 -4.54 4.57
N LEU A 139 -10.29 -5.27 4.73
CA LEU A 139 -10.07 -6.52 4.01
C LEU A 139 -11.06 -7.60 4.43
N ILE A 140 -11.30 -7.75 5.74
CA ILE A 140 -12.30 -8.67 6.30
C ILE A 140 -13.68 -8.34 5.72
N ASP A 141 -14.08 -7.07 5.72
CA ASP A 141 -15.35 -6.62 5.16
C ASP A 141 -15.43 -6.86 3.64
N ARG A 142 -14.34 -6.61 2.91
CA ARG A 142 -14.26 -6.87 1.46
C ARG A 142 -14.44 -8.34 1.11
N HIS A 143 -13.94 -9.24 1.94
CA HIS A 143 -14.11 -10.69 1.79
C HIS A 143 -15.44 -11.19 2.39
N GLU A 144 -16.33 -10.29 2.81
CA GLU A 144 -17.63 -10.62 3.42
C GLU A 144 -17.52 -11.53 4.66
N LEU A 145 -16.41 -11.41 5.39
CA LEU A 145 -16.17 -12.14 6.62
C LEU A 145 -16.82 -11.41 7.80
N VAL A 146 -17.41 -12.16 8.72
CA VAL A 146 -18.01 -11.62 9.94
C VAL A 146 -17.02 -11.79 11.09
N ALA A 147 -16.42 -10.69 11.54
CA ALA A 147 -15.43 -10.68 12.62
C ALA A 147 -16.02 -10.10 13.91
N PRO A 148 -15.90 -10.78 15.06
CA PRO A 148 -16.11 -10.17 16.37
C PRO A 148 -15.18 -8.97 16.60
N PRO A 149 -15.58 -7.94 17.37
CA PRO A 149 -14.80 -6.69 17.52
C PRO A 149 -13.38 -6.92 18.07
N ASP A 150 -13.15 -7.94 18.87
CA ASP A 150 -11.87 -8.25 19.50
C ASP A 150 -10.91 -9.04 18.60
N ILE A 151 -11.40 -9.67 17.53
CA ILE A 151 -10.57 -10.57 16.71
C ILE A 151 -9.54 -9.82 15.89
N VAL A 152 -9.86 -8.64 15.36
CA VAL A 152 -8.93 -7.80 14.60
C VAL A 152 -7.74 -7.42 15.48
N ALA A 153 -8.01 -6.92 16.69
CA ALA A 153 -6.97 -6.58 17.65
C ALA A 153 -6.15 -7.82 18.08
N TRP A 154 -6.82 -8.98 18.24
CA TRP A 154 -6.15 -10.24 18.58
C TRP A 154 -5.16 -10.66 17.47
N ILE A 155 -5.56 -10.56 16.20
CA ILE A 155 -4.74 -10.91 15.04
C ILE A 155 -3.53 -9.98 14.96
N LEU A 156 -3.74 -8.66 14.99
CA LEU A 156 -2.68 -7.65 14.80
C LEU A 156 -1.58 -7.71 15.86
N ARG A 157 -1.89 -8.16 17.05
CA ARG A 157 -0.86 -8.41 18.08
C ARG A 157 0.04 -9.62 17.81
N ARG A 158 -0.30 -10.45 16.81
CA ARG A 158 0.33 -11.76 16.58
C ARG A 158 0.91 -11.93 15.16
N ILE A 159 0.69 -10.99 14.27
CA ILE A 159 1.26 -10.98 12.92
C ILE A 159 2.33 -9.90 12.79
N GLU A 160 3.12 -9.95 11.73
CA GLU A 160 3.99 -8.83 11.38
C GLU A 160 3.18 -7.60 10.99
N ARG A 161 3.65 -6.41 11.40
CA ARG A 161 3.02 -5.12 11.06
C ARG A 161 3.48 -4.63 9.69
N THR A 162 3.20 -5.42 8.68
CA THR A 162 3.47 -5.05 7.29
C THR A 162 2.19 -5.14 6.46
N HIS A 163 2.07 -4.30 5.44
CA HIS A 163 0.94 -4.37 4.51
C HIS A 163 0.78 -5.76 3.91
N LEU A 164 1.90 -6.41 3.59
CA LEU A 164 1.90 -7.76 3.01
C LEU A 164 1.37 -8.80 3.99
N ALA A 165 1.79 -8.75 5.26
CA ALA A 165 1.32 -9.70 6.27
C ALA A 165 -0.18 -9.51 6.55
N ILE A 166 -0.66 -8.27 6.62
CA ILE A 166 -2.09 -7.96 6.80
C ILE A 166 -2.91 -8.53 5.63
N LEU A 167 -2.46 -8.30 4.39
CA LEU A 167 -3.14 -8.83 3.20
C LEU A 167 -3.17 -10.36 3.20
N ARG A 168 -2.03 -11.02 3.40
CA ARG A 168 -1.94 -12.49 3.45
C ARG A 168 -2.81 -13.08 4.56
N THR A 169 -2.91 -12.38 5.68
CA THR A 169 -3.78 -12.77 6.79
C THR A 169 -5.25 -12.79 6.36
N ALA A 170 -5.72 -11.74 5.70
CA ALA A 170 -7.10 -11.66 5.23
C ALA A 170 -7.38 -12.73 4.15
N GLU A 171 -6.44 -12.94 3.21
CA GLU A 171 -6.53 -13.97 2.17
C GLU A 171 -6.60 -15.39 2.78
N ALA A 172 -5.75 -15.71 3.75
CA ALA A 172 -5.77 -17.01 4.41
C ALA A 172 -7.06 -17.26 5.21
N LEU A 173 -7.58 -16.23 5.87
CA LEU A 173 -8.85 -16.33 6.60
C LEU A 173 -10.04 -16.50 5.64
N GLU A 174 -10.03 -15.84 4.50
CA GLU A 174 -11.05 -15.98 3.46
C GLU A 174 -11.05 -17.39 2.86
N GLU A 175 -9.87 -17.90 2.49
CA GLU A 175 -9.72 -19.26 1.96
C GLU A 175 -10.26 -20.31 2.93
N GLU A 176 -9.91 -20.20 4.22
CA GLU A 176 -10.38 -21.09 5.26
C GLU A 176 -11.90 -20.97 5.49
N ALA A 177 -12.45 -19.77 5.48
CA ALA A 177 -13.87 -19.52 5.63
C ALA A 177 -14.66 -20.12 4.45
N SER A 178 -14.14 -19.98 3.23
CA SER A 178 -14.71 -20.57 2.02
C SER A 178 -14.69 -22.09 2.07
N ARG A 179 -13.56 -22.67 2.48
CA ARG A 179 -13.43 -24.13 2.63
C ARG A 179 -14.40 -24.72 3.67
N ARG A 180 -14.68 -23.97 4.74
CA ARG A 180 -15.64 -24.41 5.78
C ARG A 180 -17.11 -24.09 5.46
N GLY A 181 -17.37 -23.28 4.45
CA GLY A 181 -18.71 -22.74 4.19
C GLY A 181 -19.24 -21.84 5.31
N ASN A 182 -18.36 -21.25 6.12
CA ASN A 182 -18.73 -20.41 7.26
C ASN A 182 -17.92 -19.11 7.24
N ARG A 183 -18.60 -17.99 7.02
CA ARG A 183 -18.01 -16.64 6.97
C ARG A 183 -17.75 -16.03 8.36
N ARG A 184 -18.16 -16.68 9.45
CA ARG A 184 -17.98 -16.15 10.79
C ARG A 184 -16.62 -16.57 11.36
N LEU A 185 -15.76 -15.57 11.62
CA LEU A 185 -14.45 -15.79 12.22
C LEU A 185 -14.56 -16.07 13.72
N SER A 186 -13.64 -16.88 14.22
CA SER A 186 -13.40 -17.08 15.66
C SER A 186 -11.89 -17.06 15.93
N ILE A 187 -11.52 -16.75 17.17
CA ILE A 187 -10.10 -16.76 17.59
C ILE A 187 -9.46 -18.14 17.37
N ALA A 188 -10.21 -19.22 17.65
CA ALA A 188 -9.72 -20.58 17.44
C ALA A 188 -9.44 -20.87 15.94
N MET A 189 -10.36 -20.48 15.06
CA MET A 189 -10.17 -20.60 13.61
C MET A 189 -9.00 -19.74 13.15
N ALA A 190 -8.95 -18.45 13.52
CA ALA A 190 -7.89 -17.56 13.13
C ALA A 190 -6.50 -18.08 13.58
N ARG A 191 -6.39 -18.56 14.82
CA ARG A 191 -5.15 -19.17 15.32
C ARG A 191 -4.72 -20.35 14.46
N ALA A 192 -5.60 -21.32 14.22
CA ALA A 192 -5.27 -22.52 13.44
C ALA A 192 -4.84 -22.15 12.02
N THR A 193 -5.60 -21.27 11.34
CA THR A 193 -5.32 -20.81 9.98
C THR A 193 -3.97 -20.09 9.88
N LEU A 194 -3.74 -19.11 10.77
CA LEU A 194 -2.52 -18.31 10.73
C LEU A 194 -1.27 -19.11 11.14
N THR A 195 -1.42 -20.10 12.05
CA THR A 195 -0.34 -21.06 12.35
C THR A 195 0.00 -21.89 11.12
N ALA A 196 -1.00 -22.47 10.45
CA ALA A 196 -0.80 -23.29 9.26
C ALA A 196 -0.17 -22.48 8.10
N ALA A 197 -0.51 -21.21 7.97
CA ALA A 197 0.03 -20.29 6.97
C ALA A 197 1.42 -19.70 7.34
N GLY A 198 1.95 -19.98 8.55
CA GLY A 198 3.23 -19.40 9.00
C GLY A 198 3.19 -17.89 9.18
N LEU A 199 2.02 -17.32 9.49
CA LEU A 199 1.81 -15.87 9.61
C LEU A 199 1.85 -15.37 11.05
N LEU A 200 1.82 -16.26 12.04
CA LEU A 200 1.98 -15.87 13.44
C LEU A 200 3.45 -15.57 13.74
N ARG A 201 3.69 -14.45 14.40
CA ARG A 201 5.01 -14.18 14.99
C ARG A 201 5.26 -15.22 16.09
N GLU A 202 6.46 -15.79 16.11
CA GLU A 202 6.92 -16.50 17.28
C GLU A 202 6.94 -15.54 18.48
N PRO A 203 6.45 -15.92 19.67
CA PRO A 203 6.59 -15.09 20.84
C PRO A 203 8.10 -14.86 21.07
N ASP A 204 8.50 -13.59 21.20
CA ASP A 204 9.88 -13.21 21.48
C ASP A 204 10.44 -14.08 22.62
N ALA A 205 11.43 -14.91 22.30
CA ALA A 205 12.11 -15.80 23.25
C ALA A 205 12.99 -15.04 24.28
N GLN A 206 12.83 -13.70 24.37
CA GLN A 206 13.71 -12.82 25.17
C GLN A 206 13.18 -12.39 26.54
N ILE A 207 12.05 -12.94 27.04
CA ILE A 207 11.59 -12.67 28.42
C ILE A 207 11.65 -13.95 29.24
N ARG A 208 12.80 -14.60 29.29
CA ARG A 208 13.05 -15.73 30.23
C ARG A 208 14.47 -15.76 30.78
N ASN A 209 15.09 -14.63 31.03
CA ASN A 209 16.36 -14.62 31.77
C ASN A 209 16.55 -13.30 32.55
N GLU A 210 15.63 -12.97 33.44
CA GLU A 210 15.90 -12.08 34.57
C GLU A 210 14.91 -12.42 35.68
N ASP A 211 15.25 -13.48 36.45
CA ASP A 211 14.92 -13.54 37.86
C ASP A 211 16.07 -14.26 38.61
N PRO A 212 16.61 -13.63 39.63
CA PRO A 212 17.80 -14.07 40.36
C PRO A 212 17.53 -15.25 41.31
#